data_f74090af43515c28f90a6bc945f3abcf
#
_entry.id   f74090af43515c28f90a6bc945f3abcf
#
_cell.length_a   1.000
_cell.length_b   1.000
_cell.length_c   1.000
_cell.angle_alpha   90.00
_cell.angle_beta   90.00
_cell.angle_gamma   90.00
#
_symmetry.space_group_name_H-M   'P 1'
#
loop_
_entity.id
_entity.type
_entity.pdbx_description
1 polymer ?
#
loop_
_entity_poly.entity_id
_entity_poly.type
_entity_poly.pdbx_seq_one_letter_code
_entity_poly.pdbx_strand_id
1 'polypeptide(L)'
;ETYFSESPGYSLKGFFNTPFYKDLDNYLNEKKSEIISGIQFYKIYNSSKTKTQSSNYLRDSTWVDIYNSSFINSSRNQVYHKSKLVVGVENLPYKSLLEPILGNLLLDFGGTVMTRATQTNRSVFKTKSNALVAPVICYESMYGEFMTDYVRNGAQLIAIITNDGWWGNSPGHKQLLSYSRLRSIELRRSIVRSANTGISALINEKGDIINSIEYEKNGIINDKISISNKLTFYAKYGDFISRISLFFFIIIFLFYFAKKK
;
A
#
# COMPACT_ATOMS: atom_id res chain seq x y z
N GLU A 1 7.73 5.52 3.12
CA GLU A 1 6.75 4.55 3.59
C GLU A 1 6.50 4.66 5.08
N THR A 2 7.49 4.87 5.90
CA THR A 2 7.32 4.88 7.34
C THR A 2 8.12 5.99 7.98
N TYR A 3 7.48 7.12 8.25
CA TYR A 3 8.09 8.17 9.05
C TYR A 3 8.35 7.70 10.50
N PHE A 4 7.53 6.76 10.98
CA PHE A 4 7.62 6.16 12.31
C PHE A 4 8.23 4.75 12.27
N SER A 5 9.18 4.48 11.38
CA SER A 5 9.86 3.19 11.34
C SER A 5 11.08 3.20 12.23
N GLU A 6 10.89 2.89 13.50
CA GLU A 6 11.99 2.42 14.33
C GLU A 6 12.06 0.89 14.20
N SER A 7 13.23 0.34 14.06
CA SER A 7 13.42 -1.10 14.07
C SER A 7 13.36 -1.60 15.52
N PRO A 8 12.46 -2.52 15.85
CA PRO A 8 11.60 -3.34 15.00
C PRO A 8 10.20 -2.76 14.69
N GLY A 9 9.91 -1.50 14.98
CA GLY A 9 8.59 -0.89 14.89
C GLY A 9 7.83 -0.89 16.21
N TYR A 10 6.53 -0.69 16.17
CA TYR A 10 5.67 -0.62 17.35
C TYR A 10 4.71 -1.80 17.43
N SER A 11 4.40 -2.26 18.63
CA SER A 11 3.20 -3.09 18.79
C SER A 11 1.95 -2.26 18.55
N LEU A 12 0.92 -2.86 17.96
CA LEU A 12 -0.32 -2.15 17.62
C LEU A 12 -0.93 -1.42 18.83
N LYS A 13 -0.98 -2.09 19.99
CA LYS A 13 -1.49 -1.49 21.22
C LYS A 13 -0.51 -0.49 21.85
N GLY A 14 0.80 -0.73 21.69
CA GLY A 14 1.84 0.10 22.28
C GLY A 14 1.89 1.49 21.67
N PHE A 15 1.84 1.61 20.36
CA PHE A 15 1.95 2.87 19.64
C PHE A 15 0.94 3.92 20.12
N PHE A 16 -0.34 3.57 20.14
CA PHE A 16 -1.41 4.49 20.52
C PHE A 16 -1.41 4.89 22.00
N ASN A 17 -0.59 4.22 22.81
CA ASN A 17 -0.40 4.54 24.23
C ASN A 17 0.89 5.32 24.49
N THR A 18 1.74 5.54 23.48
CA THR A 18 2.98 6.30 23.65
C THR A 18 2.68 7.78 24.00
N PRO A 19 3.54 8.43 24.81
CA PRO A 19 3.45 9.87 25.03
C PRO A 19 3.48 10.65 23.71
N PHE A 20 4.38 10.28 22.80
CA PHE A 20 4.49 10.89 21.48
C PHE A 20 3.15 10.88 20.71
N TYR A 21 2.46 9.72 20.63
CA TYR A 21 1.18 9.67 19.92
C TYR A 21 0.10 10.50 20.60
N LYS A 22 0.06 10.52 21.92
CA LYS A 22 -0.90 11.34 22.69
C LYS A 22 -0.68 12.85 22.46
N ASP A 23 0.55 13.29 22.46
CA ASP A 23 0.90 14.69 22.19
C ASP A 23 0.55 15.06 20.74
N LEU A 24 0.85 14.20 19.78
CA LEU A 24 0.46 14.37 18.37
C LEU A 24 -1.07 14.45 18.22
N ASP A 25 -1.81 13.54 18.85
CA ASP A 25 -3.27 13.51 18.77
C ASP A 25 -3.90 14.77 19.41
N ASN A 26 -3.39 15.21 20.55
CA ASN A 26 -3.80 16.46 21.19
C ASN A 26 -3.57 17.66 20.27
N TYR A 27 -2.37 17.78 19.70
CA TYR A 27 -2.04 18.86 18.77
C TYR A 27 -2.97 18.87 17.54
N LEU A 28 -3.21 17.71 16.95
CA LEU A 28 -4.09 17.58 15.78
C LEU A 28 -5.55 17.91 16.13
N ASN A 29 -6.01 17.56 17.33
CA ASN A 29 -7.35 17.90 17.81
C ASN A 29 -7.51 19.42 18.00
N GLU A 30 -6.53 20.11 18.58
CA GLU A 30 -6.51 21.58 18.70
C GLU A 30 -6.58 22.25 17.32
N LYS A 31 -5.83 21.71 16.33
CA LYS A 31 -5.82 22.21 14.95
C LYS A 31 -7.02 21.76 14.12
N LYS A 32 -7.94 20.96 14.67
CA LYS A 32 -9.07 20.35 13.95
C LYS A 32 -8.62 19.60 12.69
N SER A 33 -7.48 18.94 12.78
CA SER A 33 -6.81 18.24 11.67
C SER A 33 -6.72 16.76 11.95
N GLU A 34 -6.43 15.98 10.91
CA GLU A 34 -6.18 14.56 10.97
C GLU A 34 -4.89 14.23 10.21
N ILE A 35 -4.22 13.17 10.59
CA ILE A 35 -3.05 12.66 9.89
C ILE A 35 -3.31 11.26 9.38
N ILE A 36 -2.92 11.00 8.11
CA ILE A 36 -2.74 9.65 7.58
C ILE A 36 -1.25 9.48 7.35
N SER A 37 -0.65 8.49 7.99
CA SER A 37 0.79 8.24 7.91
C SER A 37 1.12 6.76 7.79
N GLY A 38 2.32 6.49 7.25
CA GLY A 38 2.92 5.17 7.24
C GLY A 38 3.57 4.84 8.59
N ILE A 39 3.55 3.57 8.94
CA ILE A 39 4.13 3.04 10.19
C ILE A 39 4.47 1.56 10.03
N GLN A 40 5.47 1.10 10.76
CA GLN A 40 5.74 -0.32 10.90
C GLN A 40 5.18 -0.85 12.21
N PHE A 41 4.28 -1.84 12.12
CA PHE A 41 3.80 -2.57 13.27
C PHE A 41 4.39 -3.97 13.35
N TYR A 42 4.44 -4.51 14.56
CA TYR A 42 4.77 -5.91 14.79
C TYR A 42 3.77 -6.60 15.72
N LYS A 43 3.69 -7.91 15.58
CA LYS A 43 2.94 -8.79 16.48
C LYS A 43 3.80 -9.98 16.86
N ILE A 44 3.96 -10.21 18.17
CA ILE A 44 4.75 -11.30 18.72
C ILE A 44 3.87 -12.50 19.02
N TYR A 45 4.40 -13.69 18.80
CA TYR A 45 3.80 -14.98 19.12
C TYR A 45 4.81 -15.80 19.93
N ASN A 46 4.39 -16.28 21.10
CA ASN A 46 5.22 -17.04 22.03
C ASN A 46 5.05 -18.57 21.85
N SER A 47 4.47 -19.00 20.74
CA SER A 47 4.25 -20.42 20.45
C SER A 47 4.20 -20.66 18.94
N SER A 48 4.80 -21.76 18.50
CA SER A 48 4.71 -22.23 17.12
C SER A 48 3.28 -22.56 16.67
N LYS A 49 2.38 -22.86 17.61
CA LYS A 49 0.98 -23.18 17.33
C LYS A 49 0.15 -21.93 16.95
N THR A 50 0.59 -20.74 17.36
CA THR A 50 -0.16 -19.47 17.17
C THR A 50 0.45 -18.58 16.12
N LYS A 51 1.66 -18.88 15.62
CA LYS A 51 2.32 -18.12 14.58
C LYS A 51 1.58 -18.22 13.25
N THR A 52 1.76 -17.23 12.38
CA THR A 52 1.27 -17.24 10.99
C THR A 52 2.32 -17.85 10.04
N GLN A 53 1.95 -18.02 8.77
CA GLN A 53 2.90 -18.46 7.74
C GLN A 53 3.99 -17.41 7.44
N SER A 54 3.69 -16.13 7.67
CA SER A 54 4.61 -15.01 7.48
C SER A 54 5.48 -14.72 8.70
N SER A 55 5.29 -15.43 9.80
CA SER A 55 6.03 -15.18 11.03
C SER A 55 7.50 -15.54 10.90
N ASN A 56 8.35 -14.60 11.26
CA ASN A 56 9.79 -14.79 11.33
C ASN A 56 10.16 -15.30 12.72
N TYR A 57 11.09 -16.27 12.77
CA TYR A 57 11.63 -16.76 14.03
C TYR A 57 12.61 -15.73 14.63
N LEU A 58 12.49 -15.42 15.89
CA LEU A 58 13.41 -14.57 16.62
C LEU A 58 14.36 -15.40 17.47
N ARG A 59 13.91 -15.91 18.59
CA ARG A 59 14.63 -16.75 19.56
C ARG A 59 13.64 -17.37 20.55
N ASP A 60 14.04 -18.35 21.30
CA ASP A 60 13.33 -18.90 22.46
C ASP A 60 11.84 -19.21 22.18
N SER A 61 11.58 -19.89 21.05
CA SER A 61 10.21 -20.19 20.59
C SER A 61 9.33 -18.94 20.38
N THR A 62 9.95 -17.80 20.10
CA THR A 62 9.27 -16.54 19.81
C THR A 62 9.30 -16.26 18.31
N TRP A 63 8.17 -15.87 17.77
CA TRP A 63 8.01 -15.46 16.36
C TRP A 63 7.43 -14.05 16.29
N VAL A 64 7.71 -13.37 15.18
CA VAL A 64 7.21 -12.02 14.93
C VAL A 64 6.65 -11.89 13.53
N ASP A 65 5.45 -11.33 13.42
CA ASP A 65 4.93 -10.75 12.18
C ASP A 65 5.28 -9.27 12.16
N ILE A 66 5.78 -8.81 11.03
CA ILE A 66 6.11 -7.41 10.78
C ILE A 66 5.24 -6.91 9.65
N TYR A 67 4.56 -5.79 9.85
CA TYR A 67 3.61 -5.21 8.91
C TYR A 67 4.08 -3.84 8.45
N ASN A 68 4.13 -3.62 7.13
CA ASN A 68 4.04 -2.27 6.60
C ASN A 68 2.61 -1.81 6.74
N SER A 69 2.39 -0.66 7.33
CA SER A 69 1.06 -0.23 7.71
C SER A 69 0.84 1.26 7.45
N SER A 70 -0.41 1.65 7.43
CA SER A 70 -0.86 3.02 7.52
C SER A 70 -1.84 3.16 8.67
N PHE A 71 -1.89 4.32 9.29
CA PHE A 71 -2.87 4.65 10.31
C PHE A 71 -3.48 6.03 10.07
N ILE A 72 -4.65 6.25 10.64
CA ILE A 72 -5.27 7.56 10.76
C ILE A 72 -5.63 7.82 12.22
N ASN A 73 -5.34 9.04 12.71
CA ASN A 73 -5.93 9.51 13.94
C ASN A 73 -7.30 10.10 13.64
N SER A 74 -8.34 9.37 13.95
CA SER A 74 -9.73 9.83 13.83
C SER A 74 -10.46 9.59 15.15
N SER A 75 -11.77 9.71 15.17
CA SER A 75 -12.57 9.39 16.37
C SER A 75 -12.31 7.97 16.93
N ARG A 76 -11.85 7.05 16.07
CA ARG A 76 -11.29 5.75 16.44
C ARG A 76 -10.04 5.54 15.62
N ASN A 77 -8.93 5.22 16.26
CA ASN A 77 -7.69 4.88 15.56
C ASN A 77 -7.93 3.70 14.62
N GLN A 78 -7.68 3.90 13.35
CA GLN A 78 -7.84 2.89 12.32
C GLN A 78 -6.48 2.57 11.73
N VAL A 79 -6.25 1.31 11.43
CA VAL A 79 -5.00 0.81 10.86
C VAL A 79 -5.29 -0.04 9.64
N TYR A 80 -4.46 0.09 8.64
CA TYR A 80 -4.43 -0.75 7.46
C TYR A 80 -3.02 -1.37 7.33
N HIS A 81 -2.96 -2.68 7.13
CA HIS A 81 -1.71 -3.38 6.83
C HIS A 81 -1.61 -3.66 5.33
N LYS A 82 -0.45 -3.38 4.76
CA LYS A 82 -0.17 -3.60 3.33
C LYS A 82 -0.55 -5.00 2.90
N SER A 83 -1.30 -5.10 1.80
CA SER A 83 -1.82 -6.38 1.28
C SER A 83 -0.99 -6.93 0.12
N LYS A 84 -0.32 -6.07 -0.66
CA LYS A 84 0.51 -6.46 -1.81
C LYS A 84 1.96 -6.10 -1.56
N LEU A 85 2.77 -7.11 -1.28
CA LEU A 85 4.19 -6.97 -1.02
C LEU A 85 5.00 -6.92 -2.32
N VAL A 86 6.14 -6.24 -2.25
CA VAL A 86 7.13 -6.25 -3.34
C VAL A 86 7.86 -7.58 -3.33
N VAL A 87 7.73 -8.33 -4.42
CA VAL A 87 8.39 -9.62 -4.57
C VAL A 87 9.91 -9.42 -4.62
N GLY A 88 10.64 -10.22 -3.87
CA GLY A 88 12.10 -10.15 -3.76
C GLY A 88 12.60 -9.17 -2.71
N VAL A 89 11.82 -8.14 -2.35
CA VAL A 89 12.20 -7.12 -1.36
C VAL A 89 11.50 -7.35 -0.02
N GLU A 90 10.19 -7.48 -0.03
CA GLU A 90 9.36 -7.64 1.19
C GLU A 90 8.89 -9.08 1.40
N ASN A 91 8.91 -9.88 0.35
CA ASN A 91 8.54 -11.29 0.39
C ASN A 91 9.36 -12.09 -0.63
N LEU A 92 9.97 -13.15 -0.19
CA LEU A 92 10.64 -14.12 -1.05
C LEU A 92 9.69 -15.31 -1.26
N PRO A 93 9.08 -15.48 -2.45
CA PRO A 93 8.30 -16.66 -2.75
C PRO A 93 9.20 -17.89 -2.68
N TYR A 94 8.65 -19.01 -2.22
CA TYR A 94 9.42 -20.27 -2.04
C TYR A 94 10.71 -20.07 -1.25
N LYS A 95 10.64 -19.32 -0.14
CA LYS A 95 11.78 -18.92 0.69
C LYS A 95 12.76 -20.07 0.97
N SER A 96 12.28 -21.23 1.37
CA SER A 96 13.11 -22.41 1.65
C SER A 96 13.96 -22.91 0.47
N LEU A 97 13.52 -22.65 -0.76
CA LEU A 97 14.22 -23.03 -1.98
C LEU A 97 15.14 -21.92 -2.50
N LEU A 98 14.69 -20.68 -2.45
CA LEU A 98 15.36 -19.55 -3.08
C LEU A 98 16.33 -18.81 -2.16
N GLU A 99 16.10 -18.81 -0.85
CA GLU A 99 16.97 -18.13 0.12
C GLU A 99 18.43 -18.63 0.09
N PRO A 100 18.72 -19.95 0.01
CA PRO A 100 20.09 -20.43 -0.08
C PRO A 100 20.83 -19.98 -1.35
N ILE A 101 20.09 -19.69 -2.43
CA ILE A 101 20.65 -19.35 -3.75
C ILE A 101 20.74 -17.84 -3.93
N LEU A 102 19.75 -17.08 -3.49
CA LEU A 102 19.54 -15.67 -3.80
C LEU A 102 19.63 -14.76 -2.58
N GLY A 103 19.77 -15.30 -1.36
CA GLY A 103 19.67 -14.52 -0.12
C GLY A 103 20.60 -13.30 -0.08
N ASN A 104 21.87 -13.48 -0.42
CA ASN A 104 22.83 -12.38 -0.45
C ASN A 104 22.51 -11.35 -1.54
N LEU A 105 22.12 -11.80 -2.73
CA LEU A 105 21.75 -10.93 -3.84
C LEU A 105 20.53 -10.06 -3.50
N LEU A 106 19.56 -10.62 -2.79
CA LEU A 106 18.35 -9.91 -2.37
C LEU A 106 18.64 -8.84 -1.32
N LEU A 107 19.59 -9.09 -0.43
CA LEU A 107 20.08 -8.11 0.54
C LEU A 107 20.78 -6.93 -0.15
N ASP A 108 21.56 -7.19 -1.19
CA ASP A 108 22.25 -6.17 -1.98
C ASP A 108 21.25 -5.24 -2.73
N PHE A 109 20.07 -5.75 -3.08
CA PHE A 109 18.97 -4.95 -3.64
C PHE A 109 18.08 -4.27 -2.59
N GLY A 110 18.50 -4.19 -1.33
CA GLY A 110 17.75 -3.57 -0.24
C GLY A 110 16.59 -4.43 0.26
N GLY A 111 16.54 -5.71 -0.12
CA GLY A 111 15.59 -6.67 0.41
C GLY A 111 15.82 -6.98 1.87
N THR A 112 14.81 -7.50 2.55
CA THR A 112 14.92 -7.99 3.92
C THR A 112 14.87 -9.51 3.94
N VAL A 113 15.67 -10.11 4.82
CA VAL A 113 15.58 -11.56 5.11
C VAL A 113 14.24 -11.91 5.78
N MET A 114 13.59 -10.91 6.38
CA MET A 114 12.33 -11.09 7.10
C MET A 114 11.14 -10.90 6.18
N THR A 115 10.28 -11.91 6.11
CA THR A 115 9.00 -11.84 5.41
C THR A 115 8.06 -10.86 6.12
N ARG A 116 7.42 -9.98 5.34
CA ARG A 116 6.37 -9.10 5.85
C ARG A 116 5.04 -9.82 5.90
N ALA A 117 4.26 -9.55 6.93
CA ALA A 117 2.89 -10.02 7.04
C ALA A 117 1.93 -9.06 6.33
N THR A 118 0.78 -9.58 5.92
CA THR A 118 -0.22 -8.83 5.14
C THR A 118 -1.61 -8.97 5.75
N GLN A 119 -2.52 -8.09 5.32
CA GLN A 119 -3.96 -8.30 5.50
C GLN A 119 -4.65 -8.60 4.17
N THR A 120 -5.79 -9.27 4.22
CA THR A 120 -6.56 -9.66 3.04
C THR A 120 -7.56 -8.60 2.57
N ASN A 121 -8.15 -7.86 3.51
CA ASN A 121 -9.24 -6.92 3.23
C ASN A 121 -8.69 -5.52 2.91
N ARG A 122 -9.30 -4.84 1.90
CA ARG A 122 -9.05 -3.43 1.57
C ARG A 122 -9.96 -2.57 2.45
N SER A 123 -9.51 -2.31 3.68
CA SER A 123 -10.22 -1.40 4.57
C SER A 123 -10.03 0.04 4.13
N VAL A 124 -11.06 0.86 4.31
CA VAL A 124 -11.00 2.31 4.10
C VAL A 124 -11.00 3.02 5.43
N PHE A 125 -10.31 4.14 5.51
CA PHE A 125 -10.32 4.99 6.70
C PHE A 125 -11.51 5.94 6.66
N LYS A 126 -12.16 6.08 7.78
CA LYS A 126 -13.22 7.07 7.99
C LYS A 126 -12.65 8.27 8.75
N THR A 127 -12.67 9.44 8.14
CA THR A 127 -12.25 10.68 8.75
C THR A 127 -13.26 11.21 9.78
N LYS A 128 -12.88 12.19 10.58
CA LYS A 128 -13.80 12.92 11.49
C LYS A 128 -14.94 13.61 10.74
N SER A 129 -14.71 14.02 9.50
CA SER A 129 -15.72 14.60 8.61
C SER A 129 -16.57 13.56 7.87
N ASN A 130 -16.44 12.28 8.21
CA ASN A 130 -17.09 11.14 7.57
C ASN A 130 -16.67 10.86 6.11
N ALA A 131 -15.65 11.48 5.58
CA ALA A 131 -15.08 11.10 4.30
C ALA A 131 -14.38 9.74 4.40
N LEU A 132 -14.47 8.94 3.33
CA LEU A 132 -13.84 7.62 3.25
C LEU A 132 -12.59 7.69 2.37
N VAL A 133 -11.44 7.33 2.95
CA VAL A 133 -10.13 7.42 2.29
C VAL A 133 -9.50 6.04 2.17
N ALA A 134 -9.05 5.67 0.97
CA ALA A 134 -8.27 4.45 0.74
C ALA A 134 -6.81 4.68 1.16
N PRO A 135 -6.29 3.96 2.17
CA PRO A 135 -4.89 4.02 2.57
C PRO A 135 -4.05 3.06 1.73
N VAL A 136 -3.49 3.53 0.63
CA VAL A 136 -2.73 2.70 -0.31
C VAL A 136 -1.24 2.81 -0.01
N ILE A 137 -0.57 1.67 0.11
CA ILE A 137 0.85 1.65 0.45
C ILE A 137 1.68 1.25 -0.77
N CYS A 138 2.41 2.24 -1.31
CA CYS A 138 3.46 2.07 -2.32
C CYS A 138 3.04 1.21 -3.53
N TYR A 139 3.64 0.04 -3.66
CA TYR A 139 3.48 -0.94 -4.74
C TYR A 139 2.02 -1.38 -4.99
N GLU A 140 1.14 -1.26 -4.01
CA GLU A 140 -0.29 -1.58 -4.16
C GLU A 140 -0.96 -0.77 -5.27
N SER A 141 -0.52 0.47 -5.50
CA SER A 141 -1.03 1.35 -6.55
C SER A 141 -0.81 0.82 -7.98
N MET A 142 0.09 -0.14 -8.17
CA MET A 142 0.33 -0.77 -9.46
C MET A 142 -0.81 -1.71 -9.89
N TYR A 143 -1.54 -2.28 -8.93
CA TYR A 143 -2.56 -3.30 -9.19
C TYR A 143 -3.94 -2.67 -9.40
N GLY A 144 -4.35 -2.47 -10.66
CA GLY A 144 -5.60 -1.80 -11.00
C GLY A 144 -6.83 -2.47 -10.39
N GLU A 145 -7.01 -3.76 -10.61
CA GLU A 145 -8.17 -4.48 -10.09
C GLU A 145 -8.19 -4.55 -8.55
N PHE A 146 -7.01 -4.70 -7.92
CA PHE A 146 -6.89 -4.63 -6.48
C PHE A 146 -7.40 -3.30 -5.91
N MET A 147 -7.12 -2.20 -6.60
CA MET A 147 -7.55 -0.86 -6.20
C MET A 147 -9.06 -0.66 -6.30
N THR A 148 -9.76 -1.44 -7.14
CA THR A 148 -11.23 -1.33 -7.28
C THR A 148 -11.95 -1.67 -5.99
N ASP A 149 -11.41 -2.57 -5.18
CA ASP A 149 -12.04 -2.98 -3.92
C ASP A 149 -12.12 -1.84 -2.90
N TYR A 150 -11.14 -0.94 -2.85
CA TYR A 150 -11.24 0.25 -2.00
C TYR A 150 -12.43 1.13 -2.40
N VAL A 151 -12.63 1.30 -3.71
CA VAL A 151 -13.72 2.13 -4.22
C VAL A 151 -15.07 1.43 -4.03
N ARG A 152 -15.14 0.11 -4.17
CA ARG A 152 -16.34 -0.69 -3.84
C ARG A 152 -16.66 -0.60 -2.35
N ASN A 153 -15.64 -0.51 -1.49
CA ASN A 153 -15.77 -0.31 -0.05
C ASN A 153 -16.07 1.16 0.32
N GLY A 154 -16.36 2.01 -0.68
CA GLY A 154 -16.83 3.38 -0.49
C GLY A 154 -15.74 4.44 -0.48
N ALA A 155 -14.47 4.14 -0.77
CA ALA A 155 -13.43 5.16 -0.81
C ALA A 155 -13.79 6.30 -1.78
N GLN A 156 -13.71 7.53 -1.28
CA GLN A 156 -14.01 8.76 -1.99
C GLN A 156 -12.75 9.48 -2.47
N LEU A 157 -11.64 9.18 -1.80
CA LEU A 157 -10.30 9.71 -2.02
C LEU A 157 -9.30 8.57 -1.85
N ILE A 158 -8.16 8.66 -2.52
CA ILE A 158 -7.05 7.72 -2.36
C ILE A 158 -5.86 8.47 -1.77
N ALA A 159 -5.33 7.98 -0.64
CA ALA A 159 -4.08 8.45 -0.06
C ALA A 159 -3.00 7.39 -0.33
N ILE A 160 -2.00 7.73 -1.14
CA ILE A 160 -0.85 6.85 -1.41
C ILE A 160 0.31 7.30 -0.54
N ILE A 161 0.83 6.36 0.24
CA ILE A 161 2.02 6.54 1.07
C ILE A 161 3.12 5.65 0.50
N THR A 162 4.28 6.22 0.17
CA THR A 162 5.32 5.47 -0.53
C THR A 162 6.73 5.93 -0.17
N ASN A 163 7.68 5.02 -0.31
CA ASN A 163 9.10 5.34 -0.35
C ASN A 163 9.69 4.84 -1.68
N ASP A 164 9.99 5.76 -2.57
CA ASP A 164 10.52 5.43 -3.90
C ASP A 164 12.06 5.48 -3.95
N GLY A 165 12.71 5.66 -2.81
CA GLY A 165 14.17 5.74 -2.70
C GLY A 165 14.91 4.48 -3.18
N TRP A 166 14.23 3.34 -3.17
CA TRP A 166 14.74 2.06 -3.70
C TRP A 166 15.14 2.11 -5.17
N TRP A 167 14.52 3.00 -5.94
CA TRP A 167 14.74 3.13 -7.38
C TRP A 167 15.91 4.06 -7.72
N GLY A 168 16.46 4.78 -6.73
CA GLY A 168 17.38 5.88 -6.98
C GLY A 168 16.78 6.88 -7.98
N ASN A 169 17.60 7.68 -8.63
CA ASN A 169 17.13 8.61 -9.66
C ASN A 169 16.94 7.91 -11.04
N SER A 170 16.29 6.74 -11.02
CA SER A 170 15.92 5.97 -12.21
C SER A 170 14.50 6.30 -12.68
N PRO A 171 14.06 5.83 -13.85
CA PRO A 171 12.66 5.99 -14.29
C PRO A 171 11.60 5.37 -13.37
N GLY A 172 11.98 4.49 -12.42
CA GLY A 172 11.05 3.74 -11.58
C GLY A 172 10.10 4.62 -10.78
N HIS A 173 10.60 5.68 -10.12
CA HIS A 173 9.75 6.60 -9.36
C HIS A 173 8.76 7.37 -10.25
N LYS A 174 9.15 7.70 -11.49
CA LYS A 174 8.26 8.35 -12.48
C LYS A 174 7.18 7.40 -12.97
N GLN A 175 7.51 6.11 -13.14
CA GLN A 175 6.54 5.07 -13.48
C GLN A 175 5.52 4.87 -12.36
N LEU A 176 5.93 4.85 -11.08
CA LEU A 176 5.01 4.75 -9.96
C LEU A 176 4.04 5.94 -9.88
N LEU A 177 4.51 7.15 -10.17
CA LEU A 177 3.64 8.32 -10.32
C LEU A 177 2.66 8.15 -11.48
N SER A 178 3.11 7.62 -12.62
CA SER A 178 2.27 7.38 -13.80
C SER A 178 1.18 6.32 -13.50
N TYR A 179 1.50 5.28 -12.73
CA TYR A 179 0.49 4.34 -12.24
C TYR A 179 -0.52 5.03 -11.32
N SER A 180 -0.09 5.93 -10.44
CA SER A 180 -1.01 6.70 -9.60
C SER A 180 -1.99 7.52 -10.46
N ARG A 181 -1.51 8.18 -11.52
CA ARG A 181 -2.36 8.89 -12.49
C ARG A 181 -3.35 7.96 -13.18
N LEU A 182 -2.91 6.78 -13.61
CA LEU A 182 -3.77 5.77 -14.23
C LEU A 182 -4.87 5.32 -13.26
N ARG A 183 -4.52 5.08 -11.98
CA ARG A 183 -5.52 4.72 -10.95
C ARG A 183 -6.57 5.80 -10.77
N SER A 184 -6.18 7.09 -10.78
CA SER A 184 -7.17 8.17 -10.65
C SER A 184 -8.14 8.20 -11.81
N ILE A 185 -7.69 7.95 -13.04
CA ILE A 185 -8.53 7.88 -14.25
C ILE A 185 -9.50 6.70 -14.18
N GLU A 186 -8.99 5.50 -13.90
CA GLU A 186 -9.79 4.26 -13.86
C GLU A 186 -10.87 4.29 -12.79
N LEU A 187 -10.54 4.85 -11.65
CA LEU A 187 -11.40 4.82 -10.46
C LEU A 187 -12.21 6.10 -10.28
N ARG A 188 -11.91 7.15 -11.04
CA ARG A 188 -12.47 8.51 -10.88
C ARG A 188 -12.39 8.95 -9.41
N ARG A 189 -11.19 8.83 -8.86
CA ARG A 189 -10.83 9.28 -7.51
C ARG A 189 -9.62 10.19 -7.59
N SER A 190 -9.70 11.31 -6.91
CA SER A 190 -8.50 12.12 -6.69
C SER A 190 -7.52 11.36 -5.82
N ILE A 191 -6.24 11.65 -5.99
CA ILE A 191 -5.15 10.99 -5.27
C ILE A 191 -4.28 12.04 -4.56
N VAL A 192 -4.08 11.83 -3.28
CA VAL A 192 -3.03 12.50 -2.49
C VAL A 192 -1.88 11.52 -2.37
N ARG A 193 -0.75 11.82 -2.98
CA ARG A 193 0.45 10.99 -2.95
C ARG A 193 1.51 11.66 -2.11
N SER A 194 1.93 11.01 -1.02
CA SER A 194 3.03 11.43 -0.16
C SER A 194 4.18 10.43 -0.30
N ALA A 195 5.32 10.91 -0.79
CA ALA A 195 6.51 10.11 -1.01
C ALA A 195 7.65 10.61 -0.11
N ASN A 196 8.31 9.68 0.57
CA ASN A 196 9.48 10.01 1.40
C ASN A 196 10.63 10.58 0.57
N THR A 197 11.00 9.88 -0.52
CA THR A 197 12.09 10.28 -1.43
C THR A 197 11.58 10.57 -2.83
N GLY A 198 10.46 9.97 -3.22
CA GLY A 198 9.87 10.06 -4.56
C GLY A 198 9.12 11.35 -4.81
N ILE A 199 8.34 11.38 -5.89
CA ILE A 199 7.53 12.53 -6.27
C ILE A 199 6.24 12.52 -5.44
N SER A 200 6.04 13.53 -4.58
CA SER A 200 4.76 13.79 -3.94
C SER A 200 3.85 14.57 -4.87
N ALA A 201 2.55 14.28 -4.90
CA ALA A 201 1.64 14.92 -5.85
C ALA A 201 0.18 14.91 -5.38
N LEU A 202 -0.56 15.94 -5.79
CA LEU A 202 -2.01 15.95 -5.85
C LEU A 202 -2.46 15.69 -7.28
N ILE A 203 -3.30 14.69 -7.48
CA ILE A 203 -3.77 14.22 -8.78
C ILE A 203 -5.30 14.26 -8.78
N ASN A 204 -5.90 14.92 -9.77
CA ASN A 204 -7.35 14.96 -9.89
C ASN A 204 -7.91 13.63 -10.45
N GLU A 205 -9.23 13.50 -10.49
CA GLU A 205 -9.93 12.31 -10.99
C GLU A 205 -9.78 12.08 -12.51
N LYS A 206 -9.13 13.00 -13.23
CA LYS A 206 -8.81 12.88 -14.66
C LYS A 206 -7.36 12.45 -14.90
N GLY A 207 -6.54 12.34 -13.83
CA GLY A 207 -5.14 11.98 -13.93
C GLY A 207 -4.19 13.17 -14.12
N ASP A 208 -4.71 14.41 -14.05
CA ASP A 208 -3.87 15.59 -14.12
C ASP A 208 -3.19 15.84 -12.77
N ILE A 209 -1.91 16.14 -12.80
CA ILE A 209 -1.15 16.57 -11.62
C ILE A 209 -1.50 18.04 -11.37
N ILE A 210 -2.17 18.31 -10.25
CA ILE A 210 -2.52 19.67 -9.83
C ILE A 210 -1.29 20.37 -9.26
N ASN A 211 -0.56 19.68 -8.40
CA ASN A 211 0.63 20.18 -7.74
C ASN A 211 1.57 19.02 -7.40
N SER A 212 2.88 19.26 -7.37
CA SER A 212 3.87 18.23 -7.06
C SER A 212 5.13 18.77 -6.41
N ILE A 213 5.80 17.90 -5.66
CA ILE A 213 7.17 18.08 -5.17
C ILE A 213 8.04 17.04 -5.86
N GLU A 214 9.12 17.48 -6.46
CA GLU A 214 10.01 16.62 -7.23
C GLU A 214 10.76 15.60 -6.34
N TYR A 215 11.37 14.63 -7.00
CA TYR A 215 12.20 13.61 -6.39
C TYR A 215 13.34 14.26 -5.56
N GLU A 216 13.56 13.75 -4.34
CA GLU A 216 14.57 14.25 -3.37
C GLU A 216 14.41 15.73 -2.98
N LYS A 217 13.23 16.31 -3.18
CA LYS A 217 12.95 17.68 -2.74
C LYS A 217 12.06 17.65 -1.51
N ASN A 218 12.40 18.48 -0.53
CA ASN A 218 11.57 18.74 0.63
C ASN A 218 10.55 19.84 0.30
N GLY A 219 9.31 19.65 0.76
CA GLY A 219 8.27 20.66 0.54
C GLY A 219 6.95 20.30 1.19
N ILE A 220 6.01 21.20 1.09
CA ILE A 220 4.63 21.06 1.55
C ILE A 220 3.72 21.42 0.39
N ILE A 221 2.73 20.56 0.12
CA ILE A 221 1.63 20.86 -0.78
C ILE A 221 0.43 21.20 0.08
N ASN A 222 -0.07 22.43 -0.02
CA ASN A 222 -1.29 22.88 0.62
C ASN A 222 -2.29 23.27 -0.45
N ASP A 223 -3.29 22.42 -0.67
CA ASP A 223 -4.28 22.63 -1.71
C ASP A 223 -5.59 21.90 -1.39
N LYS A 224 -6.65 22.19 -2.15
CA LYS A 224 -7.94 21.53 -2.06
C LYS A 224 -8.05 20.43 -3.10
N ILE A 225 -8.64 19.31 -2.71
CA ILE A 225 -8.84 18.18 -3.60
C ILE A 225 -10.31 17.72 -3.56
N SER A 226 -10.85 17.36 -4.71
CA SER A 226 -12.22 16.85 -4.82
C SER A 226 -12.33 15.42 -4.32
N ILE A 227 -13.48 15.07 -3.75
CA ILE A 227 -13.85 13.70 -3.42
C ILE A 227 -15.03 13.26 -4.28
N SER A 228 -15.16 11.97 -4.55
CA SER A 228 -16.19 11.43 -5.45
C SER A 228 -16.76 10.10 -4.95
N ASN A 229 -18.06 9.92 -5.12
CA ASN A 229 -18.76 8.65 -4.84
C ASN A 229 -19.11 7.85 -6.11
N LYS A 230 -18.81 8.38 -7.31
CA LYS A 230 -19.20 7.75 -8.58
C LYS A 230 -18.41 6.46 -8.79
N LEU A 231 -19.09 5.36 -9.12
CA LEU A 231 -18.45 4.12 -9.54
C LEU A 231 -18.27 4.12 -11.06
N THR A 232 -17.04 3.92 -11.50
CA THR A 232 -16.74 3.70 -12.92
C THR A 232 -17.11 2.27 -13.32
N PHE A 233 -17.21 2.04 -14.63
CA PHE A 233 -17.40 0.68 -15.15
C PHE A 233 -16.26 -0.24 -14.71
N TYR A 234 -15.02 0.22 -14.79
CA TYR A 234 -13.86 -0.53 -14.33
C TYR A 234 -13.91 -0.82 -12.83
N ALA A 235 -14.25 0.16 -11.99
CA ALA A 235 -14.41 -0.05 -10.55
C ALA A 235 -15.48 -1.10 -10.22
N LYS A 236 -16.56 -1.16 -11.03
CA LYS A 236 -17.66 -2.10 -10.83
C LYS A 236 -17.34 -3.52 -11.30
N TYR A 237 -16.74 -3.66 -12.47
CA TYR A 237 -16.57 -4.96 -13.14
C TYR A 237 -15.12 -5.47 -13.17
N GLY A 238 -14.14 -4.66 -12.74
CA GLY A 238 -12.72 -5.00 -12.78
C GLY A 238 -12.18 -5.08 -14.19
N ASP A 239 -11.13 -5.88 -14.38
CA ASP A 239 -10.48 -6.09 -15.69
C ASP A 239 -11.25 -7.09 -16.55
N PHE A 240 -12.43 -6.67 -16.99
CA PHE A 240 -13.31 -7.49 -17.83
C PHE A 240 -12.72 -7.74 -19.22
N ILE A 241 -11.93 -6.82 -19.76
CA ILE A 241 -11.30 -6.96 -21.08
C ILE A 241 -10.34 -8.14 -21.08
N SER A 242 -9.47 -8.23 -20.08
CA SER A 242 -8.53 -9.36 -19.95
C SER A 242 -9.27 -10.68 -19.78
N ARG A 243 -10.37 -10.71 -19.03
CA ARG A 243 -11.17 -11.95 -18.86
C ARG A 243 -11.83 -12.38 -20.15
N ILE A 244 -12.40 -11.45 -20.92
CA ILE A 244 -12.98 -11.73 -22.24
C ILE A 244 -11.90 -12.18 -23.21
N SER A 245 -10.76 -11.51 -23.23
CA SER A 245 -9.61 -11.88 -24.10
C SER A 245 -9.09 -13.28 -23.77
N LEU A 246 -8.96 -13.61 -22.49
CA LEU A 246 -8.56 -14.95 -22.05
C LEU A 246 -9.57 -16.03 -22.49
N PHE A 247 -10.87 -15.75 -22.37
CA PHE A 247 -11.92 -16.65 -22.83
C PHE A 247 -11.83 -16.94 -24.32
N PHE A 248 -11.70 -15.91 -25.15
CA PHE A 248 -11.52 -16.12 -26.61
C PHE A 248 -10.19 -16.79 -26.94
N PHE A 249 -9.12 -16.46 -26.23
CA PHE A 249 -7.84 -17.13 -26.41
C PHE A 249 -7.97 -18.65 -26.17
N ILE A 250 -8.64 -19.07 -25.11
CA ILE A 250 -8.85 -20.50 -24.81
C ILE A 250 -9.66 -21.17 -25.92
N ILE A 251 -10.74 -20.54 -26.41
CA ILE A 251 -11.56 -21.08 -27.51
C ILE A 251 -10.72 -21.26 -28.78
N ILE A 252 -9.96 -20.24 -29.18
CA ILE A 252 -9.12 -20.29 -30.38
C ILE A 252 -8.04 -21.37 -30.23
N PHE A 253 -7.44 -21.46 -29.05
CA PHE A 253 -6.43 -22.46 -28.72
C PHE A 253 -7.00 -23.87 -28.85
N LEU A 254 -8.14 -24.16 -28.25
CA LEU A 254 -8.80 -25.46 -28.35
C LEU A 254 -9.21 -25.80 -29.78
N PHE A 255 -9.75 -24.84 -30.52
CA PHE A 255 -10.11 -25.02 -31.93
C PHE A 255 -8.91 -25.38 -32.81
N TYR A 256 -7.76 -24.70 -32.58
CA TYR A 256 -6.53 -24.99 -33.29
C TYR A 256 -6.08 -26.44 -33.10
N PHE A 257 -6.13 -26.96 -31.87
CA PHE A 257 -5.75 -28.36 -31.59
C PHE A 257 -6.78 -29.38 -32.08
N ALA A 258 -8.07 -29.05 -32.03
CA ALA A 258 -9.11 -29.93 -32.58
C ALA A 258 -9.02 -30.10 -34.11
N LYS A 259 -8.62 -29.03 -34.81
CA LYS A 259 -8.46 -29.06 -36.27
C LYS A 259 -7.20 -29.82 -36.74
N LYS A 260 -6.24 -30.09 -35.87
CA LYS A 260 -4.96 -30.75 -36.18
C LYS A 260 -5.06 -32.29 -36.08
N LYS A 261 -6.22 -32.82 -35.66
CA LYS A 261 -6.60 -34.20 -35.72
C LYS A 261 -7.44 -34.46 -36.99
#